data_b5568f4f991e2c072eef26f7b900ccb8
#
_entry.id   b5568f4f991e2c072eef26f7b900ccb8
#
_cell.length_a   1.000
_cell.length_b   1.000
_cell.length_c   1.000
_cell.angle_alpha   90.00
_cell.angle_beta   90.00
_cell.angle_gamma   90.00
#
_symmetry.space_group_name_H-M   'P 1'
#
loop_
_entity.id
_entity.type
_entity.pdbx_description
1 polymer ?
#
loop_
_entity_poly.entity_id
_entity_poly.type
_entity_poly.pdbx_seq_one_letter_code
_entity_poly.pdbx_strand_id
1 'polypeptide(L)' 'MFPEYRDLITKLKTTDHHFTRLFDKHNELDQKIKNMESHVSPGTHAEIENLKKEKLHLKDQLYSILKKASA' A
#
# COMPACT_ATOMS: atom_id res chain seq x y z
N MET A 1 0.28 8.92 -2.69
CA MET A 1 0.73 8.35 -1.41
C MET A 1 1.91 9.15 -0.92
N PHE A 2 2.62 9.46 -0.32
CA PHE A 2 3.79 10.22 0.13
C PHE A 2 4.30 11.21 -0.94
N PRO A 3 3.64 12.36 -1.13
CA PRO A 3 4.06 13.33 -2.16
C PRO A 3 5.51 13.79 -2.05
N GLU A 4 6.05 13.90 -0.83
CA GLU A 4 7.43 14.31 -0.57
C GLU A 4 8.46 13.27 -1.03
N TYR A 5 8.04 12.02 -1.25
CA TYR A 5 8.91 10.93 -1.68
C TYR A 5 8.65 10.48 -3.12
N ARG A 6 7.94 11.28 -3.91
CA ARG A 6 7.55 10.92 -5.27
C ARG A 6 8.72 10.47 -6.14
N ASP A 7 9.78 11.27 -6.17
CA ASP A 7 10.95 10.96 -6.98
C ASP A 7 11.68 9.72 -6.47
N LEU A 8 11.76 9.57 -5.15
CA LEU A 8 12.38 8.42 -4.53
C LEU A 8 11.60 7.14 -4.81
N ILE A 9 10.27 7.20 -4.79
CA ILE A 9 9.41 6.08 -5.13
C ILE A 9 9.69 5.60 -6.55
N THR A 10 9.76 6.54 -7.50
CA THR A 10 10.06 6.22 -8.91
C THR A 10 11.42 5.53 -9.02
N LYS A 11 12.42 6.03 -8.32
CA LYS A 11 13.76 5.46 -8.33
C LYS A 11 13.77 4.05 -7.74
N LEU A 12 13.13 3.84 -6.59
CA LEU A 12 13.10 2.56 -5.91
C LEU A 12 12.33 1.49 -6.68
N LYS A 13 11.31 1.87 -7.44
CA LYS A 13 10.57 0.94 -8.29
C LYS A 13 11.45 0.27 -9.33
N THR A 14 12.52 0.92 -9.77
CA THR A 14 13.43 0.37 -10.76
C THR A 14 14.66 -0.30 -10.15
N THR A 15 15.00 -0.01 -8.89
CA THR A 15 16.24 -0.48 -8.27
C THR A 15 16.04 -1.44 -7.11
N ASP A 16 14.83 -1.48 -6.53
CA ASP A 16 14.54 -2.31 -5.35
C ASP A 16 13.31 -3.17 -5.59
N HIS A 17 13.53 -4.46 -5.81
CA HIS A 17 12.44 -5.43 -6.05
C HIS A 17 11.55 -5.62 -4.83
N HIS A 18 12.13 -5.56 -3.63
CA HIS A 18 11.35 -5.70 -2.40
C HIS A 18 10.38 -4.53 -2.24
N PHE A 19 10.86 -3.32 -2.49
CA PHE A 19 10.02 -2.13 -2.47
C PHE A 19 8.90 -2.23 -3.51
N THR A 20 9.23 -2.64 -4.72
CA THR A 20 8.27 -2.78 -5.81
C THR A 20 7.15 -3.78 -5.45
N ARG A 21 7.50 -4.91 -4.84
CA ARG A 21 6.52 -5.89 -4.38
C ARG A 21 5.57 -5.33 -3.34
N LEU A 22 6.11 -4.62 -2.36
CA LEU A 22 5.30 -4.01 -1.30
C LEU A 22 4.39 -2.93 -1.89
N PHE A 23 4.91 -2.15 -2.80
CA PHE A 23 4.15 -1.08 -3.46
C PHE A 23 3.00 -1.64 -4.29
N ASP A 24 3.27 -2.66 -5.09
CA ASP A 24 2.26 -3.32 -5.93
C ASP A 24 1.19 -3.97 -5.06
N LYS A 25 1.58 -4.63 -3.99
CA LYS A 25 0.64 -5.27 -3.07
C LYS A 25 -0.24 -4.24 -2.38
N HIS A 26 0.32 -3.10 -1.99
CA HIS A 26 -0.45 -2.01 -1.41
C HIS A 26 -1.51 -1.51 -2.39
N ASN A 27 -1.12 -1.29 -3.65
CA ASN A 27 -2.05 -0.83 -4.68
C ASN A 27 -3.15 -1.86 -4.96
N GLU A 28 -2.79 -3.14 -4.97
CA GLU A 28 -3.72 -4.24 -5.16
C GLU A 28 -4.76 -4.28 -4.03
N LEU A 29 -4.33 -4.15 -2.79
CA LEU A 29 -5.22 -4.10 -1.64
C LEU A 29 -6.13 -2.86 -1.68
N ASP A 30 -5.57 -1.72 -2.07
CA ASP A 30 -6.35 -0.49 -2.20
C ASP A 30 -7.48 -0.67 -3.22
N GLN A 31 -7.18 -1.25 -4.37
CA GLN A 31 -8.17 -1.51 -5.41
C GLN A 31 -9.23 -2.51 -4.94
N LYS A 32 -8.79 -3.56 -4.24
CA LYS A 32 -9.69 -4.57 -3.69
C LYS A 32 -10.66 -3.98 -2.68
N ILE A 33 -10.14 -3.12 -1.78
CA ILE A 33 -10.97 -2.42 -0.80
C ILE A 33 -12.02 -1.56 -1.49
N LYS A 34 -11.63 -0.79 -2.50
CA LYS A 34 -12.54 0.07 -3.25
C LYS A 34 -13.65 -0.75 -3.93
N ASN A 35 -13.28 -1.88 -4.52
CA ASN A 35 -14.26 -2.77 -5.15
C ASN A 35 -15.25 -3.33 -4.14
N MET A 36 -14.77 -3.72 -2.97
CA MET A 36 -15.63 -4.26 -1.91
C MET A 36 -16.54 -3.18 -1.31
N GLU A 37 -16.04 -1.95 -1.18
CA GLU A 37 -16.84 -0.84 -0.65
C GLU A 37 -17.98 -0.47 -1.60
N SER A 38 -17.81 -0.66 -2.90
CA SER A 38 -18.89 -0.39 -3.87
C SER A 38 -19.90 -1.53 -3.96
N HIS A 39 -19.63 -2.69 -3.38
CA HIS A 39 -20.50 -3.87 -3.39
C HIS A 39 -20.71 -4.38 -1.96
N VAL A 40 -21.24 -3.52 -1.09
CA VAL A 40 -21.44 -3.84 0.33
C VAL A 40 -22.53 -4.89 0.51
N SER A 41 -22.21 -5.99 1.19
CA SER A 41 -23.14 -7.02 1.59
C SER A 41 -22.92 -7.37 3.07
N PRO A 42 -23.88 -8.05 3.74
CA PRO A 42 -23.67 -8.47 5.13
C PRO A 42 -22.39 -9.32 5.28
N GLY A 43 -21.55 -8.98 6.23
CA GLY A 43 -20.29 -9.66 6.46
C GLY A 43 -19.08 -9.09 5.72
N THR A 44 -19.31 -8.33 4.66
CA THR A 44 -18.22 -7.69 3.89
C THR A 44 -17.47 -6.66 4.73
N HIS A 45 -18.15 -6.04 5.68
CA HIS A 45 -17.55 -5.01 6.53
C HIS A 45 -16.34 -5.52 7.31
N ALA A 46 -16.43 -6.73 7.87
CA ALA A 46 -15.32 -7.33 8.61
C ALA A 46 -14.11 -7.60 7.71
N GLU A 47 -14.36 -8.04 6.48
CA GLU A 47 -13.30 -8.28 5.49
C GLU A 47 -12.63 -6.97 5.08
N ILE A 48 -13.41 -5.92 4.86
CA ILE A 48 -12.89 -4.59 4.52
C ILE A 48 -11.99 -4.08 5.65
N GLU A 49 -12.41 -4.23 6.90
CA GLU A 49 -11.61 -3.82 8.05
C GLU A 49 -10.27 -4.55 8.11
N ASN A 50 -10.27 -5.87 7.87
CA ASN A 50 -9.04 -6.66 7.84
C ASN A 50 -8.12 -6.23 6.72
N LEU A 51 -8.66 -5.96 5.53
CA LEU A 51 -7.88 -5.50 4.39
C LEU A 51 -7.30 -4.10 4.63
N LYS A 52 -8.06 -3.23 5.29
CA LYS A 52 -7.57 -1.89 5.65
C LYS A 52 -6.40 -1.96 6.63
N LYS A 53 -6.45 -2.87 7.59
CA LYS A 53 -5.35 -3.10 8.53
C LYS A 53 -4.09 -3.59 7.79
N GLU A 54 -4.25 -4.52 6.89
CA GLU A 54 -3.15 -5.05 6.08
C GLU A 54 -2.55 -3.96 5.19
N LYS A 55 -3.40 -3.16 4.55
CA LYS A 55 -2.98 -2.04 3.73
C LYS A 55 -2.17 -1.03 4.55
N LEU A 56 -2.63 -0.70 5.75
CA LEU A 56 -1.93 0.21 6.64
C LEU A 56 -0.57 -0.34 7.04
N HIS A 57 -0.50 -1.63 7.32
CA HIS A 57 0.76 -2.30 7.64
C HIS A 57 1.77 -2.20 6.48
N LEU A 58 1.31 -2.43 5.25
CA LEU A 58 2.14 -2.28 4.07
C LEU A 58 2.59 -0.84 3.87
N LYS A 59 1.70 0.12 4.10
CA LYS A 59 2.01 1.53 4.03
C LYS A 59 3.12 1.91 5.01
N ASP A 60 3.05 1.39 6.23
CA ASP A 60 4.07 1.63 7.24
C ASP A 60 5.42 1.05 6.83
N GLN A 61 5.43 -0.14 6.23
CA GLN A 61 6.64 -0.75 5.72
C GLN A 61 7.25 0.07 4.58
N LEU A 62 6.42 0.55 3.66
CA LEU A 62 6.85 1.41 2.56
C LEU A 62 7.44 2.71 3.11
N TYR A 63 6.79 3.32 4.07
CA TYR A 63 7.26 4.55 4.68
C TYR A 63 8.62 4.35 5.36
N SER A 64 8.80 3.24 6.05
CA SER A 64 10.07 2.89 6.71
C SER A 64 11.22 2.80 5.70
N ILE A 65 10.97 2.16 4.55
CA ILE A 65 11.96 2.04 3.48
C ILE A 65 12.30 3.41 2.90
N LEU A 66 11.28 4.22 2.63
CA LEU A 66 11.47 5.56 2.08
C LEU A 66 12.26 6.45 3.03
N LYS A 67 11.96 6.38 4.31
CA LYS A 67 12.64 7.16 5.34
C LYS A 67 14.12 6.79 5.43
N LYS A 68 14.44 5.51 5.37
CA LYS A 68 15.82 5.03 5.38
C LYS A 68 16.57 5.45 4.12
N ALA A 69 15.92 5.35 2.97
CA ALA A 69 16.54 5.69 1.70
C ALA A 69 16.78 7.18 1.55
N SER A 70 16.01 8.02 2.23
CA SER A 70 16.15 9.48 2.18
C SER A 70 17.08 10.04 3.23
N ALA A 71 17.51 9.23 4.17
CA ALA A 71 18.39 9.66 5.27
C ALA A 71 19.85 9.87 4.81
#